data_baa16c8cf9fe2a5a6d97290e0699b9fb
#
_entry.id   baa16c8cf9fe2a5a6d97290e0699b9fb
#
_cell.length_a   1.000
_cell.length_b   1.000
_cell.length_c   1.000
_cell.angle_alpha   90.00
_cell.angle_beta   90.00
_cell.angle_gamma   90.00
#
_symmetry.space_group_name_H-M   'P 1'
#
loop_
_entity.id
_entity.type
_entity.pdbx_description
1 polymer ?
#
loop_
_entity_poly.entity_id
_entity_poly.type
_entity_poly.pdbx_seq_one_letter_code
_entity_poly.pdbx_strand_id
1 'polypeptide(L)'
;MDKISLVVVDDHPIFLAGLQQLFKKQSDFELIATAESVEQLEVVLAQTTPALILMDIEMPGRDGITATAFVRKYSPSTKVVMLTGYDNPDLIFRALKAGAVGYLLKNTRTKEILDTLRRVAAGELFLNPELAGKFLREFQRDQEVEGVRRLVQTLTPREEEVLRFVATGANNREISHRLFISELTVKMHLASIFRKLQVNDRTKAAILALKAGLSTP
;
A
#
# COMPACT_ATOMS: atom_id res chain seq x y z
N MET A 1 28.89 8.60 20.32
CA MET A 1 27.93 8.04 19.33
C MET A 1 27.07 9.18 18.85
N ASP A 2 26.89 9.32 17.56
CA ASP A 2 26.01 10.34 17.02
C ASP A 2 24.57 10.00 17.40
N LYS A 3 23.81 11.02 17.78
CA LYS A 3 22.40 10.83 18.14
C LYS A 3 21.57 10.49 16.90
N ILE A 4 20.55 9.68 17.08
CA ILE A 4 19.58 9.35 16.05
C ILE A 4 18.68 10.58 15.83
N SER A 5 18.85 11.26 14.72
CA SER A 5 18.04 12.42 14.33
C SER A 5 16.64 11.97 13.90
N LEU A 6 15.62 12.56 14.53
CA LEU A 6 14.22 12.16 14.40
C LEU A 6 13.31 13.35 14.09
N VAL A 7 12.35 13.14 13.20
CA VAL A 7 11.18 14.02 13.02
C VAL A 7 9.93 13.21 13.37
N VAL A 8 8.96 13.83 14.04
CA VAL A 8 7.65 13.22 14.34
C VAL A 8 6.57 13.99 13.61
N VAL A 9 5.69 13.26 12.94
CA VAL A 9 4.58 13.83 12.15
C VAL A 9 3.27 13.20 12.60
N ASP A 10 2.37 14.00 13.16
CA ASP A 10 1.06 13.59 13.66
C ASP A 10 0.16 14.82 13.78
N ASP A 11 -1.08 14.76 13.37
CA ASP A 11 -2.02 15.88 13.44
C ASP A 11 -2.67 16.06 14.82
N HIS A 12 -2.32 15.20 15.80
CA HIS A 12 -2.82 15.27 17.16
C HIS A 12 -1.82 15.99 18.09
N PRO A 13 -2.05 17.27 18.50
CA PRO A 13 -1.08 18.05 19.25
C PRO A 13 -0.71 17.43 20.61
N ILE A 14 -1.68 16.79 21.29
CA ILE A 14 -1.43 16.12 22.59
C ILE A 14 -0.47 14.94 22.42
N PHE A 15 -0.63 14.19 21.34
CA PHE A 15 0.24 13.04 21.05
C PHE A 15 1.65 13.50 20.68
N LEU A 16 1.79 14.55 19.87
CA LEU A 16 3.08 15.18 19.57
C LEU A 16 3.77 15.66 20.84
N ALA A 17 3.06 16.35 21.73
CA ALA A 17 3.61 16.82 23.01
C ALA A 17 4.10 15.66 23.88
N GLY A 18 3.37 14.54 23.91
CA GLY A 18 3.76 13.31 24.60
C GLY A 18 5.06 12.72 24.04
N LEU A 19 5.16 12.59 22.72
CA LEU A 19 6.37 12.09 22.05
C LEU A 19 7.56 13.05 22.21
N GLN A 20 7.36 14.36 22.16
CA GLN A 20 8.40 15.35 22.46
C GLN A 20 8.99 15.14 23.87
N GLN A 21 8.14 14.96 24.88
CA GLN A 21 8.59 14.71 26.24
C GLN A 21 9.30 13.35 26.38
N LEU A 22 8.85 12.35 25.64
CA LEU A 22 9.50 11.05 25.59
C LEU A 22 10.93 11.16 25.06
N PHE A 23 11.11 11.75 23.86
CA PHE A 23 12.42 11.84 23.21
C PHE A 23 13.37 12.79 23.92
N LYS A 24 12.89 13.84 24.59
CA LYS A 24 13.74 14.70 25.46
C LYS A 24 14.45 13.95 26.59
N LYS A 25 13.88 12.83 27.04
CA LYS A 25 14.46 11.99 28.10
C LYS A 25 15.45 10.95 27.57
N GLN A 26 15.60 10.81 26.25
CA GLN A 26 16.50 9.84 25.63
C GLN A 26 17.79 10.53 25.19
N SER A 27 18.94 10.05 25.67
CA SER A 27 20.24 10.63 25.32
C SER A 27 20.72 10.29 23.92
N ASP A 28 20.20 9.22 23.35
CA ASP A 28 20.56 8.65 22.05
C ASP A 28 19.69 9.14 20.89
N PHE A 29 18.62 9.93 21.19
CA PHE A 29 17.78 10.56 20.17
C PHE A 29 17.94 12.07 20.15
N GLU A 30 17.80 12.65 18.97
CA GLU A 30 17.67 14.09 18.75
C GLU A 30 16.41 14.38 17.96
N LEU A 31 15.38 14.88 18.65
CA LEU A 31 14.17 15.32 17.99
C LEU A 31 14.43 16.67 17.29
N ILE A 32 14.59 16.64 15.97
CA ILE A 32 14.88 17.83 15.14
C ILE A 32 13.67 18.74 15.03
N ALA A 33 12.51 18.14 14.72
CA ALA A 33 11.27 18.86 14.51
C ALA A 33 10.04 17.97 14.77
N THR A 34 8.90 18.62 14.92
CA THR A 34 7.58 18.01 14.81
C THR A 34 6.80 18.71 13.71
N ALA A 35 5.90 17.98 13.05
CA ALA A 35 5.01 18.50 12.02
C ALA A 35 3.59 17.98 12.26
N GLU A 36 2.60 18.82 11.98
CA GLU A 36 1.18 18.47 12.12
C GLU A 36 0.54 18.14 10.76
N SER A 37 1.30 18.27 9.69
CA SER A 37 0.87 17.95 8.33
C SER A 37 2.04 17.59 7.43
N VAL A 38 1.72 17.05 6.24
CA VAL A 38 2.73 16.72 5.22
C VAL A 38 3.40 17.98 4.69
N GLU A 39 2.68 19.10 4.57
CA GLU A 39 3.22 20.38 4.11
C GLU A 39 4.28 20.91 5.08
N GLN A 40 4.04 20.82 6.39
CA GLN A 40 5.06 21.17 7.39
C GLN A 40 6.26 20.22 7.34
N LEU A 41 6.05 18.92 7.13
CA LEU A 41 7.14 17.97 6.93
C LEU A 41 8.01 18.34 5.72
N GLU A 42 7.41 18.76 4.60
CA GLU A 42 8.15 19.17 3.40
C GLU A 42 9.07 20.38 3.69
N VAL A 43 8.60 21.35 4.48
CA VAL A 43 9.42 22.48 4.93
C VAL A 43 10.61 22.01 5.77
N VAL A 44 10.38 21.06 6.70
CA VAL A 44 11.45 20.48 7.52
C VAL A 44 12.47 19.75 6.67
N LEU A 45 12.03 18.94 5.71
CA LEU A 45 12.90 18.16 4.82
C LEU A 45 13.70 19.04 3.83
N ALA A 46 13.20 20.23 3.50
CA ALA A 46 13.95 21.20 2.70
C ALA A 46 15.19 21.74 3.42
N GLN A 47 15.23 21.66 4.75
CA GLN A 47 16.30 22.22 5.59
C GLN A 47 17.13 21.15 6.29
N THR A 48 16.62 19.92 6.43
CA THR A 48 17.24 18.84 7.20
C THR A 48 17.08 17.48 6.51
N THR A 49 17.99 16.56 6.84
CA THR A 49 17.89 15.16 6.43
C THR A 49 17.89 14.28 7.68
N PRO A 50 16.72 14.04 8.31
CA PRO A 50 16.64 13.22 9.51
C PRO A 50 16.99 11.75 9.20
N ALA A 51 17.56 11.05 10.17
CA ALA A 51 17.77 9.60 10.06
C ALA A 51 16.44 8.85 10.06
N LEU A 52 15.47 9.31 10.86
CA LEU A 52 14.15 8.69 11.03
C LEU A 52 13.03 9.72 10.94
N ILE A 53 11.90 9.28 10.41
CA ILE A 53 10.60 9.94 10.57
C ILE A 53 9.65 8.95 11.23
N LEU A 54 9.04 9.35 12.33
CA LEU A 54 7.89 8.67 12.93
C LEU A 54 6.63 9.36 12.42
N MET A 55 5.80 8.64 11.63
CA MET A 55 4.76 9.20 10.79
C MET A 55 3.40 8.61 11.12
N ASP A 56 2.41 9.44 11.44
CA ASP A 56 1.02 8.99 11.45
C ASP A 56 0.52 8.70 10.03
N ILE A 57 -0.39 7.76 9.91
CA ILE A 57 -1.05 7.44 8.63
C ILE A 57 -2.17 8.41 8.35
N GLU A 58 -3.04 8.63 9.33
CA GLU A 58 -4.25 9.42 9.15
C GLU A 58 -4.02 10.87 9.55
N MET A 59 -3.87 11.70 8.54
CA MET A 59 -3.75 13.15 8.69
C MET A 59 -4.69 13.83 7.69
N PRO A 60 -5.26 15.00 8.04
CA PRO A 60 -6.07 15.78 7.11
C PRO A 60 -5.31 16.16 5.83
N GLY A 61 -5.99 16.07 4.69
CA GLY A 61 -5.40 16.38 3.40
C GLY A 61 -4.59 15.23 2.81
N ARG A 62 -3.28 15.25 2.95
CA ARG A 62 -2.36 14.22 2.46
C ARG A 62 -2.04 13.22 3.57
N ASP A 63 -2.30 11.93 3.32
CA ASP A 63 -2.05 10.86 4.28
C ASP A 63 -0.55 10.53 4.43
N GLY A 64 -0.19 9.89 5.55
CA GLY A 64 1.19 9.50 5.84
C GLY A 64 1.76 8.45 4.87
N ILE A 65 0.93 7.66 4.19
CA ILE A 65 1.38 6.69 3.19
C ILE A 65 1.87 7.45 1.94
N THR A 66 1.11 8.43 1.48
CA THR A 66 1.50 9.31 0.37
C THR A 66 2.77 10.10 0.72
N ALA A 67 2.84 10.62 1.96
CA ALA A 67 4.04 11.29 2.47
C ALA A 67 5.26 10.37 2.50
N THR A 68 5.09 9.09 2.87
CA THR A 68 6.18 8.10 2.85
C THR A 68 6.76 7.89 1.45
N ALA A 69 5.90 7.79 0.43
CA ALA A 69 6.36 7.69 -0.96
C ALA A 69 7.11 8.94 -1.41
N PHE A 70 6.68 10.13 -0.98
CA PHE A 70 7.40 11.40 -1.20
C PHE A 70 8.77 11.39 -0.51
N VAL A 71 8.83 11.04 0.80
CA VAL A 71 10.10 10.97 1.56
C VAL A 71 11.08 10.02 0.89
N ARG A 72 10.64 8.83 0.48
CA ARG A 72 11.49 7.85 -0.23
C ARG A 72 12.13 8.42 -1.50
N LYS A 73 11.39 9.25 -2.24
CA LYS A 73 11.87 9.89 -3.47
C LYS A 73 12.78 11.07 -3.19
N TYR A 74 12.43 11.92 -2.22
CA TYR A 74 13.10 13.18 -1.94
C TYR A 74 14.32 13.02 -1.03
N SER A 75 14.22 12.14 0.00
CA SER A 75 15.26 11.86 0.98
C SER A 75 15.44 10.34 1.17
N PRO A 76 16.07 9.62 0.22
CA PRO A 76 16.14 8.16 0.21
C PRO A 76 16.88 7.55 1.40
N SER A 77 17.74 8.31 2.08
CA SER A 77 18.47 7.90 3.29
C SER A 77 17.59 7.95 4.55
N THR A 78 16.53 8.75 4.54
CA THR A 78 15.59 8.89 5.66
C THR A 78 14.68 7.67 5.74
N LYS A 79 14.64 7.03 6.89
CA LYS A 79 13.80 5.86 7.16
C LYS A 79 12.47 6.28 7.77
N VAL A 80 11.36 5.75 7.27
CA VAL A 80 10.03 6.07 7.78
C VAL A 80 9.47 4.90 8.56
N VAL A 81 9.06 5.16 9.80
CA VAL A 81 8.31 4.23 10.65
C VAL A 81 6.91 4.79 10.82
N MET A 82 5.91 3.99 10.44
CA MET A 82 4.51 4.37 10.64
C MET A 82 4.12 4.20 12.10
N LEU A 83 3.36 5.15 12.64
CA LEU A 83 2.77 5.08 13.98
C LEU A 83 1.30 5.47 13.88
N THR A 84 0.39 4.52 14.06
CA THR A 84 -1.03 4.70 13.78
C THR A 84 -1.93 4.06 14.83
N GLY A 85 -3.18 4.52 14.92
CA GLY A 85 -4.21 3.91 15.76
C GLY A 85 -4.79 2.60 15.20
N TYR A 86 -4.51 2.28 13.93
CA TYR A 86 -5.22 1.23 13.20
C TYR A 86 -4.37 0.00 12.93
N ASP A 87 -4.93 -1.16 13.24
CA ASP A 87 -4.40 -2.49 12.92
C ASP A 87 -5.12 -3.04 11.67
N ASN A 88 -4.92 -2.38 10.53
CA ASN A 88 -5.54 -2.77 9.27
C ASN A 88 -4.49 -3.35 8.31
N PRO A 89 -4.65 -4.62 7.86
CA PRO A 89 -3.71 -5.28 6.96
C PRO A 89 -3.46 -4.52 5.65
N ASP A 90 -4.48 -3.91 5.07
CA ASP A 90 -4.35 -3.12 3.83
C ASP A 90 -3.49 -1.87 4.05
N LEU A 91 -3.67 -1.16 5.16
CA LEU A 91 -2.83 0.00 5.51
C LEU A 91 -1.37 -0.40 5.73
N ILE A 92 -1.12 -1.53 6.42
CA ILE A 92 0.23 -2.07 6.62
C ILE A 92 0.88 -2.35 5.26
N PHE A 93 0.16 -3.06 4.38
CA PHE A 93 0.65 -3.42 3.05
C PHE A 93 0.97 -2.17 2.22
N ARG A 94 0.06 -1.20 2.16
CA ARG A 94 0.24 0.05 1.42
C ARG A 94 1.41 0.87 1.96
N ALA A 95 1.57 0.97 3.28
CA ALA A 95 2.66 1.70 3.92
C ALA A 95 4.04 1.10 3.57
N LEU A 96 4.18 -0.22 3.66
CA LEU A 96 5.42 -0.91 3.29
C LEU A 96 5.71 -0.82 1.79
N LYS A 97 4.69 -0.92 0.94
CA LYS A 97 4.82 -0.73 -0.52
C LYS A 97 5.26 0.71 -0.86
N ALA A 98 4.81 1.71 -0.09
CA ALA A 98 5.24 3.09 -0.21
C ALA A 98 6.69 3.33 0.23
N GLY A 99 7.26 2.42 1.03
CA GLY A 99 8.66 2.45 1.47
C GLY A 99 8.86 2.63 2.97
N ALA A 100 7.81 2.48 3.78
CA ALA A 100 7.97 2.41 5.24
C ALA A 100 8.85 1.20 5.62
N VAL A 101 9.71 1.36 6.60
CA VAL A 101 10.62 0.32 7.11
C VAL A 101 10.23 -0.19 8.48
N GLY A 102 9.14 0.32 9.02
CA GLY A 102 8.55 -0.11 10.28
C GLY A 102 7.10 0.31 10.39
N TYR A 103 6.35 -0.42 11.22
CA TYR A 103 4.94 -0.13 11.51
C TYR A 103 4.66 -0.42 12.98
N LEU A 104 4.14 0.58 13.68
CA LEU A 104 3.82 0.54 15.09
C LEU A 104 2.39 1.04 15.32
N LEU A 105 1.74 0.49 16.33
CA LEU A 105 0.45 1.00 16.79
C LEU A 105 0.65 2.09 17.86
N LYS A 106 -0.21 3.11 17.89
CA LYS A 106 -0.16 4.19 18.91
C LYS A 106 -0.35 3.68 20.36
N ASN A 107 -0.92 2.47 20.53
CA ASN A 107 -1.04 1.81 21.83
C ASN A 107 0.19 0.93 22.19
N THR A 108 1.23 0.92 21.34
CA THR A 108 2.49 0.22 21.62
C THR A 108 3.19 0.81 22.83
N ARG A 109 3.77 -0.06 23.69
CA ARG A 109 4.50 0.40 24.88
C ARG A 109 5.67 1.29 24.49
N THR A 110 5.89 2.36 25.23
CA THR A 110 6.96 3.35 25.01
C THR A 110 8.33 2.71 24.79
N LYS A 111 8.67 1.69 25.62
CA LYS A 111 9.94 0.96 25.48
C LYS A 111 10.07 0.30 24.12
N GLU A 112 9.01 -0.34 23.64
CA GLU A 112 8.99 -1.03 22.35
C GLU A 112 9.10 -0.04 21.18
N ILE A 113 8.47 1.14 21.29
CA ILE A 113 8.64 2.23 20.30
C ILE A 113 10.12 2.60 20.19
N LEU A 114 10.77 2.89 21.32
CA LEU A 114 12.18 3.29 21.36
C LEU A 114 13.11 2.19 20.81
N ASP A 115 12.90 0.94 21.22
CA ASP A 115 13.71 -0.20 20.77
C ASP A 115 13.53 -0.43 19.27
N THR A 116 12.30 -0.28 18.74
CA THR A 116 12.03 -0.36 17.29
C THR A 116 12.76 0.74 16.54
N LEU A 117 12.70 1.98 16.98
CA LEU A 117 13.39 3.09 16.32
C LEU A 117 14.92 2.92 16.33
N ARG A 118 15.51 2.38 17.40
CA ARG A 118 16.95 2.03 17.45
C ARG A 118 17.30 0.98 16.41
N ARG A 119 16.54 -0.10 16.32
CA ARG A 119 16.72 -1.18 15.34
C ARG A 119 16.58 -0.68 13.91
N VAL A 120 15.56 0.13 13.65
CA VAL A 120 15.37 0.74 12.33
C VAL A 120 16.52 1.68 11.99
N ALA A 121 16.99 2.49 12.93
CA ALA A 121 18.17 3.34 12.73
C ALA A 121 19.41 2.51 12.35
N ALA A 122 19.59 1.34 12.97
CA ALA A 122 20.67 0.39 12.65
C ALA A 122 20.49 -0.33 11.30
N GLY A 123 19.37 -0.14 10.60
CA GLY A 123 19.13 -0.71 9.26
C GLY A 123 18.22 -1.93 9.22
N GLU A 124 17.61 -2.30 10.34
CA GLU A 124 16.66 -3.41 10.36
C GLU A 124 15.28 -2.98 9.84
N LEU A 125 14.60 -3.88 9.16
CA LEU A 125 13.15 -3.78 8.92
C LEU A 125 12.43 -4.29 10.16
N PHE A 126 11.49 -3.51 10.68
CA PHE A 126 10.74 -3.92 11.87
C PHE A 126 9.23 -4.00 11.62
N LEU A 127 8.74 -5.21 11.72
CA LEU A 127 7.32 -5.53 11.87
C LEU A 127 7.19 -6.52 13.02
N ASN A 128 6.23 -6.30 13.92
CA ASN A 128 5.95 -7.34 14.89
C ASN A 128 5.42 -8.61 14.17
N PRO A 129 5.54 -9.82 14.76
CA PRO A 129 5.19 -11.07 14.09
C PRO A 129 3.74 -11.12 13.58
N GLU A 130 2.81 -10.51 14.29
CA GLU A 130 1.40 -10.47 13.92
C GLU A 130 1.20 -9.63 12.66
N LEU A 131 1.79 -8.42 12.62
CA LEU A 131 1.73 -7.53 11.46
C LEU A 131 2.48 -8.11 10.26
N ALA A 132 3.59 -8.81 10.49
CA ALA A 132 4.31 -9.52 9.43
C ALA A 132 3.44 -10.60 8.77
N GLY A 133 2.69 -11.36 9.57
CA GLY A 133 1.74 -12.35 9.04
C GLY A 133 0.61 -11.71 8.23
N LYS A 134 0.08 -10.56 8.66
CA LYS A 134 -0.94 -9.80 7.91
C LYS A 134 -0.37 -9.28 6.58
N PHE A 135 0.83 -8.69 6.61
CA PHE A 135 1.52 -8.24 5.41
C PHE A 135 1.74 -9.34 4.38
N LEU A 136 2.24 -10.51 4.81
CA LEU A 136 2.49 -11.63 3.89
C LEU A 136 1.22 -12.09 3.18
N ARG A 137 0.08 -12.16 3.87
CA ARG A 137 -1.21 -12.51 3.23
C ARG A 137 -1.63 -11.49 2.18
N GLU A 138 -1.54 -10.20 2.48
CA GLU A 138 -1.88 -9.14 1.52
C GLU A 138 -0.89 -9.10 0.35
N PHE A 139 0.40 -9.32 0.60
CA PHE A 139 1.40 -9.40 -0.45
C PHE A 139 1.13 -10.54 -1.43
N GLN A 140 0.77 -11.74 -0.93
CA GLN A 140 0.39 -12.86 -1.80
C GLN A 140 -0.84 -12.53 -2.63
N ARG A 141 -1.85 -11.91 -2.02
CA ARG A 141 -3.06 -11.47 -2.71
C ARG A 141 -2.77 -10.42 -3.80
N ASP A 142 -1.93 -9.44 -3.52
CA ASP A 142 -1.52 -8.41 -4.51
C ASP A 142 -0.78 -9.03 -5.70
N GLN A 143 0.11 -10.00 -5.45
CA GLN A 143 0.82 -10.73 -6.51
C GLN A 143 -0.14 -11.53 -7.39
N GLU A 144 -1.14 -12.19 -6.81
CA GLU A 144 -2.18 -12.89 -7.57
C GLU A 144 -2.96 -11.93 -8.47
N VAL A 145 -3.40 -10.79 -7.92
CA VAL A 145 -4.15 -9.77 -8.66
C VAL A 145 -3.30 -9.19 -9.80
N GLU A 146 -2.03 -8.89 -9.53
CA GLU A 146 -1.12 -8.36 -10.54
C GLU A 146 -0.83 -9.38 -11.64
N GLY A 147 -0.69 -10.66 -11.28
CA GLY A 147 -0.58 -11.76 -12.24
C GLY A 147 -1.80 -11.83 -13.17
N VAL A 148 -3.00 -11.73 -12.60
CA VAL A 148 -4.26 -11.71 -13.35
C VAL A 148 -4.34 -10.49 -14.27
N ARG A 149 -3.99 -9.30 -13.79
CA ARG A 149 -3.97 -8.08 -14.62
C ARG A 149 -3.05 -8.22 -15.83
N ARG A 150 -1.86 -8.78 -15.65
CA ARG A 150 -0.94 -9.04 -16.78
C ARG A 150 -1.56 -9.98 -17.81
N LEU A 151 -2.25 -11.04 -17.39
CA LEU A 151 -2.94 -11.94 -18.32
C LEU A 151 -4.04 -11.20 -19.08
N VAL A 152 -4.84 -10.38 -18.41
CA VAL A 152 -5.90 -9.58 -19.04
C VAL A 152 -5.33 -8.59 -20.06
N GLN A 153 -4.18 -7.98 -19.80
CA GLN A 153 -3.49 -7.09 -20.75
C GLN A 153 -3.05 -7.77 -22.05
N THR A 154 -3.02 -9.10 -22.11
CA THR A 154 -2.75 -9.84 -23.37
C THR A 154 -3.98 -9.95 -24.27
N LEU A 155 -5.16 -9.57 -23.79
CA LEU A 155 -6.39 -9.60 -24.55
C LEU A 155 -6.41 -8.46 -25.58
N THR A 156 -7.02 -8.72 -26.73
CA THR A 156 -7.37 -7.64 -27.66
C THR A 156 -8.52 -6.82 -27.10
N PRO A 157 -8.74 -5.57 -27.56
CA PRO A 157 -9.88 -4.77 -27.14
C PRO A 157 -11.22 -5.49 -27.26
N ARG A 158 -11.39 -6.29 -28.34
CA ARG A 158 -12.61 -7.05 -28.58
C ARG A 158 -12.79 -8.24 -27.63
N GLU A 159 -11.72 -8.91 -27.28
CA GLU A 159 -11.72 -9.98 -26.28
C GLU A 159 -12.01 -9.42 -24.87
N GLU A 160 -11.47 -8.24 -24.55
CA GLU A 160 -11.75 -7.57 -23.28
C GLU A 160 -13.23 -7.17 -23.16
N GLU A 161 -13.83 -6.61 -24.23
CA GLU A 161 -15.27 -6.32 -24.26
C GLU A 161 -16.12 -7.59 -24.02
N VAL A 162 -15.79 -8.70 -24.70
CA VAL A 162 -16.47 -9.98 -24.46
C VAL A 162 -16.28 -10.44 -23.02
N LEU A 163 -15.08 -10.32 -22.48
CA LEU A 163 -14.78 -10.74 -21.11
C LEU A 163 -15.54 -9.88 -20.05
N ARG A 164 -15.72 -8.58 -20.28
CA ARG A 164 -16.56 -7.71 -19.42
C ARG A 164 -18.00 -8.24 -19.34
N PHE A 165 -18.61 -8.61 -20.46
CA PHE A 165 -19.94 -9.22 -20.44
C PHE A 165 -19.96 -10.60 -19.78
N VAL A 166 -18.90 -11.39 -19.90
CA VAL A 166 -18.78 -12.65 -19.15
C VAL A 166 -18.77 -12.42 -17.65
N ALA A 167 -18.09 -11.38 -17.18
CA ALA A 167 -18.04 -10.99 -15.76
C ALA A 167 -19.41 -10.62 -15.20
N THR A 168 -20.32 -10.07 -16.02
CA THR A 168 -21.71 -9.78 -15.62
C THR A 168 -22.65 -10.98 -15.68
N GLY A 169 -22.15 -12.17 -16.08
CA GLY A 169 -22.97 -13.38 -16.24
C GLY A 169 -23.73 -13.49 -17.56
N ALA A 170 -23.55 -12.55 -18.51
CA ALA A 170 -24.26 -12.55 -19.79
C ALA A 170 -23.97 -13.82 -20.60
N ASN A 171 -24.97 -14.46 -21.21
CA ASN A 171 -24.78 -15.63 -22.08
C ASN A 171 -24.34 -15.23 -23.51
N ASN A 172 -23.97 -16.22 -24.36
CA ASN A 172 -23.42 -15.92 -25.68
C ASN A 172 -24.39 -15.17 -26.59
N ARG A 173 -25.69 -15.44 -26.46
CA ARG A 173 -26.74 -14.76 -27.24
C ARG A 173 -26.84 -13.30 -26.81
N GLU A 174 -26.83 -13.01 -25.53
CA GLU A 174 -26.84 -11.64 -25.00
C GLU A 174 -25.59 -10.85 -25.43
N ILE A 175 -24.39 -11.49 -25.36
CA ILE A 175 -23.14 -10.88 -25.83
C ILE A 175 -23.21 -10.60 -27.33
N SER A 176 -23.69 -11.56 -28.13
CA SER A 176 -23.79 -11.41 -29.59
C SER A 176 -24.68 -10.24 -29.97
N HIS A 177 -25.83 -10.07 -29.31
CA HIS A 177 -26.74 -8.93 -29.51
C HIS A 177 -26.11 -7.60 -29.13
N ARG A 178 -25.47 -7.53 -27.95
CA ARG A 178 -24.87 -6.29 -27.47
C ARG A 178 -23.66 -5.84 -28.27
N LEU A 179 -22.91 -6.78 -28.80
CA LEU A 179 -21.68 -6.51 -29.56
C LEU A 179 -21.90 -6.53 -31.10
N PHE A 180 -23.14 -6.78 -31.57
CA PHE A 180 -23.49 -6.86 -32.97
C PHE A 180 -22.63 -7.88 -33.77
N ILE A 181 -22.39 -9.07 -33.19
CA ILE A 181 -21.65 -10.17 -33.79
C ILE A 181 -22.45 -11.48 -33.71
N SER A 182 -22.03 -12.52 -34.44
CA SER A 182 -22.67 -13.84 -34.37
C SER A 182 -22.32 -14.55 -33.03
N GLU A 183 -23.19 -15.44 -32.57
CA GLU A 183 -22.88 -16.28 -31.40
C GLU A 183 -21.65 -17.18 -31.64
N LEU A 184 -21.41 -17.57 -32.91
CA LEU A 184 -20.23 -18.32 -33.30
C LEU A 184 -18.96 -17.46 -33.06
N THR A 185 -19.00 -16.17 -33.42
CA THR A 185 -17.90 -15.24 -33.17
C THR A 185 -17.63 -15.06 -31.69
N VAL A 186 -18.70 -14.99 -30.84
CA VAL A 186 -18.54 -14.96 -29.39
C VAL A 186 -17.84 -16.22 -28.87
N LYS A 187 -18.22 -17.40 -29.36
CA LYS A 187 -17.55 -18.66 -28.99
C LYS A 187 -16.07 -18.68 -29.39
N MET A 188 -15.71 -18.13 -30.56
CA MET A 188 -14.32 -17.99 -30.97
C MET A 188 -13.52 -17.06 -30.07
N HIS A 189 -14.09 -15.89 -29.68
CA HIS A 189 -13.45 -15.00 -28.71
C HIS A 189 -13.27 -15.68 -27.38
N LEU A 190 -14.29 -16.39 -26.86
CA LEU A 190 -14.20 -17.12 -25.59
C LEU A 190 -13.09 -18.18 -25.61
N ALA A 191 -12.96 -18.94 -26.67
CA ALA A 191 -11.89 -19.93 -26.81
C ALA A 191 -10.50 -19.27 -26.76
N SER A 192 -10.33 -18.12 -27.42
CA SER A 192 -9.10 -17.34 -27.38
C SER A 192 -8.83 -16.75 -25.99
N ILE A 193 -9.86 -16.18 -25.37
CA ILE A 193 -9.80 -15.64 -23.99
C ILE A 193 -9.37 -16.73 -23.01
N PHE A 194 -10.00 -17.91 -23.04
CA PHE A 194 -9.69 -19.00 -22.11
C PHE A 194 -8.24 -19.45 -22.25
N ARG A 195 -7.74 -19.55 -23.48
CA ARG A 195 -6.32 -19.87 -23.74
C ARG A 195 -5.39 -18.79 -23.17
N LYS A 196 -5.66 -17.51 -23.41
CA LYS A 196 -4.82 -16.39 -22.95
C LYS A 196 -4.84 -16.22 -21.43
N LEU A 197 -6.00 -16.39 -20.80
CA LEU A 197 -6.16 -16.34 -19.35
C LEU A 197 -5.77 -17.65 -18.65
N GLN A 198 -5.37 -18.69 -19.41
CA GLN A 198 -4.98 -20.00 -18.89
C GLN A 198 -6.08 -20.66 -18.04
N VAL A 199 -7.33 -20.51 -18.45
CA VAL A 199 -8.49 -21.11 -17.79
C VAL A 199 -9.20 -22.08 -18.71
N ASN A 200 -9.97 -23.01 -18.15
CA ASN A 200 -10.66 -24.06 -18.90
C ASN A 200 -12.19 -23.91 -18.90
N ASP A 201 -12.73 -22.92 -18.18
CA ASP A 201 -14.16 -22.69 -18.12
C ASP A 201 -14.52 -21.20 -17.95
N ARG A 202 -15.81 -20.91 -18.22
CA ARG A 202 -16.38 -19.55 -18.18
C ARG A 202 -16.38 -18.96 -16.78
N THR A 203 -16.64 -19.78 -15.77
CA THR A 203 -16.72 -19.31 -14.38
C THR A 203 -15.36 -18.79 -13.91
N LYS A 204 -14.29 -19.52 -14.22
CA LYS A 204 -12.93 -19.07 -13.91
C LYS A 204 -12.56 -17.80 -14.67
N ALA A 205 -12.94 -17.68 -15.94
CA ALA A 205 -12.72 -16.46 -16.70
C ALA A 205 -13.46 -15.25 -16.08
N ALA A 206 -14.72 -15.43 -15.65
CA ALA A 206 -15.47 -14.40 -14.95
C ALA A 206 -14.80 -13.97 -13.63
N ILE A 207 -14.32 -14.92 -12.82
CA ILE A 207 -13.62 -14.65 -11.58
C ILE A 207 -12.33 -13.86 -11.82
N LEU A 208 -11.54 -14.21 -12.83
CA LEU A 208 -10.33 -13.47 -13.18
C LEU A 208 -10.64 -12.06 -13.68
N ALA A 209 -11.70 -11.88 -14.46
CA ALA A 209 -12.16 -10.57 -14.89
C ALA A 209 -12.50 -9.66 -13.70
N LEU A 210 -13.25 -10.17 -12.71
CA LEU A 210 -13.60 -9.45 -11.49
C LEU A 210 -12.34 -9.13 -10.65
N LYS A 211 -11.41 -10.08 -10.49
CA LYS A 211 -10.12 -9.86 -9.80
C LYS A 211 -9.27 -8.79 -10.49
N ALA A 212 -9.31 -8.70 -11.81
CA ALA A 212 -8.61 -7.66 -12.58
C ALA A 212 -9.28 -6.28 -12.51
N GLY A 213 -10.48 -6.18 -11.91
CA GLY A 213 -11.24 -4.94 -11.82
C GLY A 213 -12.04 -4.62 -13.09
N LEU A 214 -12.27 -5.61 -13.97
CA LEU A 214 -13.16 -5.46 -15.11
C LEU A 214 -14.61 -5.52 -14.61
N SER A 215 -15.10 -4.41 -14.08
CA SER A 215 -16.52 -4.21 -13.79
C SER A 215 -17.20 -3.56 -14.99
N THR A 216 -18.43 -3.95 -15.25
CA THR A 216 -19.39 -3.49 -16.29
C THR A 216 -18.87 -2.70 -17.50
N PRO A 217 -19.32 -3.04 -18.68
CA PRO A 217 -19.08 -2.25 -19.89
C PRO A 217 -19.67 -0.87 -19.82
#